data_9b670ba0f906673e26850db18a4afd8d
#
_entry.id   9b670ba0f906673e26850db18a4afd8d
#
_cell.length_a   1.000
_cell.length_b   1.000
_cell.length_c   1.000
_cell.angle_alpha   90.00
_cell.angle_beta   90.00
_cell.angle_gamma   90.00
#
_symmetry.space_group_name_H-M   'P 1'
#
loop_
_entity.id
_entity.type
_entity.pdbx_description
1 polymer ?
#
loop_
_entity_poly.entity_id
_entity_poly.type
_entity_poly.pdbx_seq_one_letter_code
_entity_poly.pdbx_strand_id
1 'polypeptide(L)'
;MFKVKCKLGRFAGHVDKFPCHFGYKIGDEFYYDGVEFSGRICPGLFASMMPIIHGTFLLGYKYTENIMFRYRGLDVKDPDMAKYDGAGYRPAYEVPGGLPEEFKQMGPPPPPNERAKTSHFTCGDTRILAEFTCEAVDLSDSDYAQPFYRRAISILEKIEAQPGINVDDILNKFTDFEKNEISPRLSPVLLEVLMEALVDMKYVEVREGKAYATGREPPSRPKIGQSEE
;
A
#
# COMPACT_ATOMS: atom_id res chain seq x y z
N MET A 1 4.71 -1.21 -3.87
CA MET A 1 3.99 -0.67 -5.03
C MET A 1 3.90 0.85 -4.98
N PHE A 2 3.90 1.45 -3.78
CA PHE A 2 3.80 2.89 -3.60
C PHE A 2 5.14 3.54 -3.28
N LYS A 3 5.28 4.82 -3.62
CA LYS A 3 6.28 5.69 -3.01
C LYS A 3 5.74 6.14 -1.66
N VAL A 4 6.49 5.84 -0.61
CA VAL A 4 6.10 6.11 0.77
C VAL A 4 6.86 7.33 1.27
N LYS A 5 6.13 8.31 1.76
CA LYS A 5 6.67 9.50 2.41
C LYS A 5 6.55 9.36 3.91
N CYS A 6 7.64 9.63 4.61
CA CYS A 6 7.69 9.69 6.06
C CYS A 6 8.07 11.10 6.51
N LYS A 7 7.31 11.66 7.44
CA LYS A 7 7.51 13.02 7.92
C LYS A 7 7.50 13.06 9.44
N LEU A 8 8.52 13.69 10.03
CA LEU A 8 8.55 13.92 11.47
C LEU A 8 7.52 14.98 11.86
N GLY A 9 6.50 14.55 12.60
CA GLY A 9 5.41 15.40 13.06
C GLY A 9 5.67 16.03 14.42
N ARG A 10 6.21 15.25 15.36
CA ARG A 10 6.49 15.75 16.72
C ARG A 10 7.54 14.92 17.42
N PHE A 11 8.01 15.47 18.53
CA PHE A 11 8.74 14.73 19.54
C PHE A 11 7.88 14.56 20.80
N ALA A 12 7.86 13.35 21.35
CA ALA A 12 7.31 13.09 22.66
C ALA A 12 8.47 12.95 23.66
N GLY A 13 8.34 13.60 24.82
CA GLY A 13 9.38 13.65 25.86
C GLY A 13 9.99 15.04 26.02
N HIS A 14 11.14 15.09 26.68
CA HIS A 14 11.79 16.34 27.08
C HIS A 14 12.87 16.77 26.07
N VAL A 15 12.46 17.37 24.97
CA VAL A 15 13.35 17.81 23.86
C VAL A 15 14.47 18.75 24.37
N ASP A 16 14.13 19.65 25.28
CA ASP A 16 15.09 20.62 25.84
C ASP A 16 16.20 19.98 26.67
N LYS A 17 15.89 18.84 27.30
CA LYS A 17 16.86 18.10 28.12
C LYS A 17 17.62 17.03 27.33
N PHE A 18 16.95 16.43 26.38
CA PHE A 18 17.45 15.30 25.59
C PHE A 18 17.23 15.56 24.10
N PRO A 19 18.08 16.37 23.45
CA PRO A 19 17.95 16.61 22.02
C PRO A 19 18.15 15.31 21.23
N CYS A 20 17.47 15.21 20.10
CA CYS A 20 17.64 14.08 19.20
C CYS A 20 19.11 13.98 18.74
N HIS A 21 19.78 12.87 19.06
CA HIS A 21 21.20 12.66 18.74
C HIS A 21 21.49 12.64 17.23
N PHE A 22 20.51 12.31 16.42
CA PHE A 22 20.60 12.35 14.96
C PHE A 22 20.35 13.75 14.38
N GLY A 23 19.83 14.68 15.21
CA GLY A 23 19.58 16.05 14.83
C GLY A 23 18.34 16.23 13.94
N TYR A 24 17.36 15.36 14.04
CA TYR A 24 16.08 15.56 13.38
C TYR A 24 15.36 16.80 13.88
N LYS A 25 14.65 17.45 12.97
CA LYS A 25 13.76 18.59 13.24
C LYS A 25 12.35 18.28 12.80
N ILE A 26 11.36 18.84 13.47
CA ILE A 26 9.95 18.75 13.04
C ILE A 26 9.85 19.22 11.60
N GLY A 27 9.20 18.42 10.76
CA GLY A 27 9.10 18.64 9.33
C GLY A 27 10.14 17.92 8.48
N ASP A 28 11.18 17.32 9.08
CA ASP A 28 12.12 16.47 8.31
C ASP A 28 11.40 15.31 7.64
N GLU A 29 11.77 15.06 6.40
CA GLU A 29 11.13 14.07 5.54
C GLU A 29 12.16 13.10 4.96
N PHE A 30 11.72 11.86 4.72
CA PHE A 30 12.43 10.89 3.89
C PHE A 30 11.41 10.03 3.13
N TYR A 31 11.87 9.36 2.09
CA TYR A 31 11.02 8.57 1.21
C TYR A 31 11.57 7.15 1.06
N TYR A 32 10.67 6.21 0.79
CA TYR A 32 10.99 4.84 0.42
C TYR A 32 10.20 4.45 -0.82
N ASP A 33 10.87 3.86 -1.80
CA ASP A 33 10.25 3.48 -3.08
C ASP A 33 10.20 1.97 -3.34
N GLY A 34 10.62 1.18 -2.35
CA GLY A 34 10.70 -0.29 -2.45
C GLY A 34 12.11 -0.81 -2.68
N VAL A 35 13.00 0.00 -3.21
CA VAL A 35 14.40 -0.33 -3.51
C VAL A 35 15.34 0.48 -2.62
N GLU A 36 15.13 1.79 -2.55
CA GLU A 36 16.01 2.69 -1.83
C GLU A 36 15.26 3.66 -0.92
N PHE A 37 15.99 4.23 0.00
CA PHE A 37 15.56 5.35 0.81
C PHE A 37 16.23 6.63 0.32
N SER A 38 15.42 7.67 0.08
CA SER A 38 15.93 9.01 -0.17
C SER A 38 15.72 9.89 1.06
N GLY A 39 16.79 10.56 1.51
CA GLY A 39 16.80 11.38 2.70
C GLY A 39 17.62 10.78 3.84
N ARG A 40 17.66 11.48 4.98
CA ARG A 40 18.45 11.07 6.14
C ARG A 40 17.65 10.10 7.01
N ILE A 41 18.23 8.96 7.34
CA ILE A 41 17.60 7.96 8.19
C ILE A 41 18.49 7.65 9.39
N CYS A 42 17.93 7.78 10.59
CA CYS A 42 18.56 7.36 11.81
C CYS A 42 18.60 5.82 11.91
N PRO A 43 19.77 5.20 12.11
CA PRO A 43 19.86 3.74 12.26
C PRO A 43 18.98 3.20 13.40
N GLY A 44 18.84 3.93 14.52
CA GLY A 44 17.96 3.54 15.62
C GLY A 44 16.46 3.58 15.31
N LEU A 45 16.07 4.29 14.24
CA LEU A 45 14.71 4.32 13.75
C LEU A 45 14.37 3.11 12.87
N PHE A 46 15.38 2.54 12.19
CA PHE A 46 15.20 1.55 11.13
C PHE A 46 14.39 0.33 11.57
N ALA A 47 14.67 -0.21 12.75
CA ALA A 47 13.99 -1.42 13.25
C ALA A 47 12.49 -1.19 13.51
N SER A 48 12.11 -0.02 14.01
CA SER A 48 10.71 0.30 14.31
C SER A 48 9.92 0.73 13.08
N MET A 49 10.57 1.37 12.12
CA MET A 49 9.88 1.91 10.94
C MET A 49 9.58 0.87 9.85
N MET A 50 10.49 -0.10 9.62
CA MET A 50 10.41 -1.00 8.46
C MET A 50 9.11 -1.79 8.34
N PRO A 51 8.53 -2.37 9.40
CA PRO A 51 7.26 -3.08 9.28
C PRO A 51 6.12 -2.18 8.77
N ILE A 52 6.08 -0.94 9.23
CA ILE A 52 5.04 0.04 8.85
C ILE A 52 5.27 0.55 7.43
N ILE A 53 6.50 0.97 7.12
CA ILE A 53 6.86 1.49 5.80
C ILE A 53 6.67 0.43 4.73
N HIS A 54 7.13 -0.80 4.96
CA HIS A 54 6.98 -1.88 3.99
C HIS A 54 5.52 -2.26 3.78
N GLY A 55 4.71 -2.27 4.84
CA GLY A 55 3.27 -2.48 4.72
C GLY A 55 2.59 -1.37 3.91
N THR A 56 2.91 -0.11 4.20
CA THR A 56 2.40 1.05 3.46
C THR A 56 2.85 1.01 1.99
N PHE A 57 4.09 0.60 1.73
CA PHE A 57 4.61 0.40 0.38
C PHE A 57 3.80 -0.64 -0.41
N LEU A 58 3.40 -1.75 0.21
CA LEU A 58 2.66 -2.82 -0.47
C LEU A 58 1.18 -2.50 -0.69
N LEU A 59 0.50 -1.99 0.34
CA LEU A 59 -0.96 -1.91 0.42
C LEU A 59 -1.50 -0.50 0.72
N GLY A 60 -0.62 0.50 0.79
CA GLY A 60 -1.00 1.84 1.17
C GLY A 60 -1.61 1.90 2.57
N TYR A 61 -2.59 2.76 2.76
CA TYR A 61 -3.28 2.92 4.05
C TYR A 61 -4.05 1.66 4.47
N LYS A 62 -4.44 0.80 3.55
CA LYS A 62 -5.15 -0.46 3.86
C LYS A 62 -4.34 -1.42 4.72
N TYR A 63 -3.03 -1.29 4.75
CA TYR A 63 -2.19 -2.07 5.65
C TYR A 63 -2.47 -1.77 7.13
N THR A 64 -2.81 -0.54 7.45
CA THR A 64 -2.97 -0.06 8.83
C THR A 64 -4.41 0.03 9.29
N GLU A 65 -5.38 0.04 8.38
CA GLU A 65 -6.80 0.10 8.72
C GLU A 65 -7.31 -1.14 9.40
N ASN A 66 -6.76 -2.26 9.01
CA ASN A 66 -7.13 -3.55 9.53
C ASN A 66 -5.88 -4.18 10.12
N ILE A 67 -6.00 -4.85 11.25
CA ILE A 67 -4.96 -5.77 11.67
C ILE A 67 -4.92 -6.86 10.60
N MET A 68 -3.91 -6.76 9.74
CA MET A 68 -3.78 -7.64 8.59
C MET A 68 -3.02 -8.88 8.97
N PHE A 69 -3.64 -10.02 8.81
CA PHE A 69 -2.92 -11.28 8.80
C PHE A 69 -2.47 -11.59 7.39
N ARG A 70 -1.17 -11.69 7.19
CA ARG A 70 -0.65 -12.20 5.92
C ARG A 70 -1.21 -13.60 5.72
N TYR A 71 -1.76 -13.79 4.55
CA TYR A 71 -2.18 -15.11 4.09
C TYR A 71 -0.97 -16.06 4.10
N ARG A 72 -0.97 -17.04 4.98
CA ARG A 72 0.14 -18.00 5.13
C ARG A 72 -0.14 -19.36 4.55
N GLY A 73 -1.15 -19.49 3.69
CA GLY A 73 -1.51 -20.75 3.07
C GLY A 73 -2.26 -21.74 3.97
N LEU A 74 -2.46 -21.42 5.24
CA LEU A 74 -3.24 -22.28 6.15
C LEU A 74 -4.71 -22.35 5.74
N ASP A 75 -5.19 -21.29 5.11
CA ASP A 75 -6.58 -21.13 4.69
C ASP A 75 -6.78 -21.34 3.19
N VAL A 76 -5.75 -21.80 2.48
CA VAL A 76 -5.81 -22.09 1.02
C VAL A 76 -6.95 -23.02 0.67
N LYS A 77 -7.39 -23.83 1.62
CA LYS A 77 -8.45 -24.82 1.44
C LYS A 77 -9.83 -24.30 1.84
N ASP A 78 -9.92 -23.08 2.36
CA ASP A 78 -11.20 -22.47 2.71
C ASP A 78 -11.76 -21.71 1.49
N PRO A 79 -12.82 -22.24 0.83
CA PRO A 79 -13.40 -21.61 -0.36
C PRO A 79 -13.92 -20.20 -0.10
N ASP A 80 -14.38 -19.90 1.11
CA ASP A 80 -14.93 -18.59 1.47
C ASP A 80 -13.82 -17.51 1.54
N MET A 81 -12.58 -17.96 1.70
CA MET A 81 -11.41 -17.09 1.73
C MET A 81 -10.71 -16.93 0.38
N ALA A 82 -11.14 -17.65 -0.65
CA ALA A 82 -10.55 -17.58 -2.00
C ALA A 82 -10.65 -16.16 -2.61
N LYS A 83 -11.61 -15.34 -2.16
CA LYS A 83 -11.73 -13.93 -2.57
C LYS A 83 -10.49 -13.07 -2.24
N TYR A 84 -9.68 -13.49 -1.25
CA TYR A 84 -8.45 -12.81 -0.86
C TYR A 84 -7.20 -13.32 -1.57
N ASP A 85 -7.34 -14.32 -2.44
CA ASP A 85 -6.21 -14.83 -3.21
C ASP A 85 -5.58 -13.72 -4.05
N GLY A 86 -4.25 -13.64 -3.99
CA GLY A 86 -3.48 -12.62 -4.67
C GLY A 86 -3.37 -11.28 -3.92
N ALA A 87 -4.30 -10.94 -3.02
CA ALA A 87 -4.24 -9.70 -2.25
C ALA A 87 -3.14 -9.71 -1.17
N GLY A 88 -2.73 -10.90 -0.73
CA GLY A 88 -1.66 -11.06 0.28
C GLY A 88 -2.08 -10.75 1.71
N TYR A 89 -3.34 -10.48 1.94
CA TYR A 89 -3.90 -10.20 3.26
C TYR A 89 -5.36 -10.61 3.37
N ARG A 90 -5.85 -10.63 4.60
CA ARG A 90 -7.29 -10.71 4.90
C ARG A 90 -7.58 -9.84 6.13
N PRO A 91 -8.73 -9.18 6.19
CA PRO A 91 -9.13 -8.41 7.36
C PRO A 91 -9.26 -9.28 8.61
N ALA A 92 -8.78 -8.79 9.73
CA ALA A 92 -8.76 -9.54 10.98
C ALA A 92 -10.17 -9.96 11.43
N TYR A 93 -11.17 -9.12 11.20
CA TYR A 93 -12.58 -9.41 11.56
C TYR A 93 -13.23 -10.51 10.70
N GLU A 94 -12.64 -10.86 9.56
CA GLU A 94 -13.12 -11.96 8.70
C GLU A 94 -12.37 -13.28 8.90
N VAL A 95 -11.39 -13.35 9.82
CA VAL A 95 -10.66 -14.59 10.08
C VAL A 95 -11.54 -15.57 10.88
N PRO A 96 -11.88 -16.75 10.34
CA PRO A 96 -12.72 -17.70 11.03
C PRO A 96 -12.12 -18.17 12.35
N GLY A 97 -12.86 -18.08 13.43
CA GLY A 97 -12.60 -18.78 14.69
C GLY A 97 -11.34 -18.43 15.48
N GLY A 98 -10.51 -17.53 14.98
CA GLY A 98 -9.14 -17.38 15.48
C GLY A 98 -8.76 -16.08 16.16
N LEU A 99 -9.64 -15.08 16.19
CA LEU A 99 -9.30 -13.80 16.81
C LEU A 99 -9.63 -13.78 18.30
N PRO A 100 -8.72 -13.30 19.15
CA PRO A 100 -9.03 -12.95 20.54
C PRO A 100 -10.23 -12.01 20.60
N GLU A 101 -11.00 -12.09 21.68
CA GLU A 101 -12.26 -11.34 21.84
C GLU A 101 -12.05 -9.82 21.74
N GLU A 102 -10.90 -9.34 22.23
CA GLU A 102 -10.50 -7.94 22.15
C GLU A 102 -10.37 -7.43 20.71
N PHE A 103 -10.00 -8.29 19.75
CA PHE A 103 -9.93 -7.92 18.33
C PHE A 103 -11.29 -7.99 17.63
N LYS A 104 -12.21 -8.81 18.12
CA LYS A 104 -13.57 -8.87 17.57
C LYS A 104 -14.35 -7.56 17.78
N GLN A 105 -13.96 -6.77 18.77
CA GLN A 105 -14.56 -5.48 19.05
C GLN A 105 -14.15 -4.37 18.07
N MET A 106 -13.16 -4.60 17.24
CA MET A 106 -12.67 -3.58 16.29
C MET A 106 -13.67 -3.28 15.17
N GLY A 107 -14.60 -4.19 14.92
CA GLY A 107 -15.63 -4.01 13.89
C GLY A 107 -15.09 -3.95 12.45
N PRO A 108 -15.95 -3.78 11.47
CA PRO A 108 -15.55 -3.54 10.10
C PRO A 108 -14.84 -2.19 9.98
N PRO A 109 -13.93 -2.03 8.99
CA PRO A 109 -13.27 -0.75 8.76
C PRO A 109 -14.32 0.32 8.41
N PRO A 110 -14.02 1.59 8.74
CA PRO A 110 -14.88 2.69 8.34
C PRO A 110 -14.98 2.80 6.80
N PRO A 111 -15.99 3.47 6.28
CA PRO A 111 -16.11 3.74 4.85
C PRO A 111 -14.84 4.40 4.28
N PRO A 112 -14.49 4.22 3.00
CA PRO A 112 -13.26 4.71 2.41
C PRO A 112 -12.98 6.22 2.60
N ASN A 113 -14.04 7.04 2.62
CA ASN A 113 -13.96 8.48 2.85
C ASN A 113 -13.63 8.87 4.30
N GLU A 114 -13.80 7.96 5.25
CA GLU A 114 -13.56 8.17 6.68
C GLU A 114 -12.24 7.55 7.16
N ARG A 115 -11.53 6.87 6.28
CA ARG A 115 -10.31 6.13 6.61
C ARG A 115 -9.10 7.06 6.74
N ALA A 116 -8.33 6.87 7.80
CA ALA A 116 -7.04 7.54 7.91
C ALA A 116 -6.07 7.02 6.85
N LYS A 117 -5.55 7.92 6.00
CA LYS A 117 -4.59 7.56 4.93
C LYS A 117 -3.13 7.57 5.38
N THR A 118 -2.91 7.75 6.68
CA THR A 118 -1.57 7.80 7.28
C THR A 118 -1.42 6.77 8.37
N SER A 119 -0.25 6.21 8.49
CA SER A 119 0.19 5.42 9.62
C SER A 119 1.26 6.14 10.42
N HIS A 120 1.60 5.61 11.58
CA HIS A 120 2.53 6.23 12.50
C HIS A 120 3.56 5.22 13.00
N PHE A 121 4.78 5.68 13.22
CA PHE A 121 5.81 4.95 13.93
C PHE A 121 6.68 5.89 14.75
N THR A 122 7.36 5.36 15.76
CA THR A 122 8.22 6.13 16.64
C THR A 122 9.63 5.55 16.63
N CYS A 123 10.62 6.37 16.93
CA CYS A 123 11.96 5.86 17.19
C CYS A 123 12.02 5.09 18.53
N GLY A 124 13.06 4.29 18.69
CA GLY A 124 13.29 3.50 19.93
C GLY A 124 13.99 4.27 21.06
N ASP A 125 14.23 5.56 20.95
CA ASP A 125 14.88 6.35 22.01
C ASP A 125 13.88 6.67 23.12
N THR A 126 14.09 6.06 24.29
CA THR A 126 13.15 6.22 25.42
C THR A 126 13.20 7.60 26.10
N ARG A 127 14.20 8.42 25.80
CA ARG A 127 14.35 9.77 26.37
C ARG A 127 13.55 10.79 25.56
N ILE A 128 13.49 10.58 24.25
CA ILE A 128 12.76 11.41 23.31
C ILE A 128 12.30 10.53 22.15
N LEU A 129 10.99 10.45 21.96
CA LEU A 129 10.41 9.71 20.88
C LEU A 129 10.16 10.64 19.69
N ALA A 130 10.86 10.45 18.59
CA ALA A 130 10.51 11.07 17.32
C ALA A 130 9.34 10.30 16.71
N GLU A 131 8.20 10.95 16.51
CA GLU A 131 6.99 10.39 15.94
C GLU A 131 6.84 10.84 14.49
N PHE A 132 6.83 9.85 13.60
CA PHE A 132 6.69 10.04 12.17
C PHE A 132 5.31 9.63 11.69
N THR A 133 4.75 10.39 10.77
CA THR A 133 3.65 9.97 9.91
C THR A 133 4.21 9.29 8.66
N CYS A 134 3.48 8.31 8.14
CA CYS A 134 3.84 7.54 6.97
C CYS A 134 2.64 7.47 6.04
N GLU A 135 2.79 7.85 4.79
CA GLU A 135 1.72 7.86 3.79
C GLU A 135 2.23 7.40 2.42
N ALA A 136 1.37 6.76 1.65
CA ALA A 136 1.59 6.48 0.25
C ALA A 136 1.25 7.75 -0.55
N VAL A 137 2.23 8.29 -1.29
CA VAL A 137 2.07 9.57 -1.99
C VAL A 137 2.00 9.42 -3.51
N ASP A 138 2.52 8.33 -4.05
CA ASP A 138 2.49 8.00 -5.47
C ASP A 138 2.75 6.52 -5.69
N LEU A 139 2.72 6.07 -6.95
CA LEU A 139 3.32 4.81 -7.35
C LEU A 139 4.84 4.89 -7.25
N SER A 140 5.50 3.76 -7.00
CA SER A 140 6.96 3.72 -6.84
C SER A 140 7.68 4.11 -8.13
N ASP A 141 8.75 4.90 -8.01
CA ASP A 141 9.61 5.30 -9.13
C ASP A 141 10.46 4.13 -9.65
N SER A 142 10.71 3.10 -8.82
CA SER A 142 11.70 2.05 -9.09
C SER A 142 11.07 0.75 -9.57
N ASP A 143 9.73 0.67 -9.82
CA ASP A 143 9.27 -0.64 -9.54
C ASP A 143 8.27 -1.34 -10.44
N TYR A 144 8.67 -1.48 -11.68
CA TYR A 144 8.13 -2.54 -12.53
C TYR A 144 8.47 -3.97 -12.03
N ALA A 145 9.47 -4.12 -11.17
CA ALA A 145 9.83 -5.43 -10.60
C ALA A 145 8.80 -5.92 -9.57
N GLN A 146 8.04 -5.02 -8.95
CA GLN A 146 7.06 -5.40 -7.93
C GLN A 146 5.75 -5.91 -8.54
N PRO A 147 5.32 -7.09 -8.11
CA PRO A 147 4.14 -7.72 -8.69
C PRO A 147 2.86 -6.88 -8.60
N PHE A 148 2.64 -6.18 -7.48
CA PHE A 148 1.46 -5.32 -7.30
C PHE A 148 1.48 -4.10 -8.22
N TYR A 149 2.65 -3.50 -8.44
CA TYR A 149 2.82 -2.41 -9.39
C TYR A 149 2.43 -2.85 -10.81
N ARG A 150 2.99 -3.98 -11.27
CA ARG A 150 2.64 -4.54 -12.59
C ARG A 150 1.15 -4.80 -12.75
N ARG A 151 0.50 -5.29 -11.69
CA ARG A 151 -0.96 -5.48 -11.70
C ARG A 151 -1.72 -4.16 -11.81
N ALA A 152 -1.30 -3.13 -11.05
CA ALA A 152 -1.91 -1.80 -11.15
C ALA A 152 -1.77 -1.24 -12.58
N ILE A 153 -0.58 -1.34 -13.17
CA ILE A 153 -0.35 -0.90 -14.56
C ILE A 153 -1.21 -1.70 -15.54
N SER A 154 -1.30 -3.03 -15.39
CA SER A 154 -2.14 -3.83 -16.30
C SER A 154 -3.63 -3.47 -16.22
N ILE A 155 -4.12 -3.06 -15.04
CA ILE A 155 -5.49 -2.55 -14.88
C ILE A 155 -5.63 -1.20 -15.58
N LEU A 156 -4.69 -0.29 -15.39
CA LEU A 156 -4.69 1.02 -16.04
C LEU A 156 -4.71 0.87 -17.57
N GLU A 157 -3.90 -0.03 -18.13
CA GLU A 157 -3.88 -0.34 -19.57
C GLU A 157 -5.22 -0.83 -20.11
N LYS A 158 -5.95 -1.66 -19.36
CA LYS A 158 -7.30 -2.10 -19.77
C LYS A 158 -8.29 -0.94 -19.76
N ILE A 159 -8.16 0.01 -18.83
CA ILE A 159 -9.00 1.21 -18.77
C ILE A 159 -8.65 2.18 -19.89
N GLU A 160 -7.36 2.37 -20.21
CA GLU A 160 -6.88 3.18 -21.32
C GLU A 160 -7.40 2.64 -22.67
N ALA A 161 -7.38 1.31 -22.83
CA ALA A 161 -7.88 0.66 -24.05
C ALA A 161 -9.41 0.76 -24.21
N GLN A 162 -10.16 0.95 -23.12
CA GLN A 162 -11.62 1.08 -23.13
C GLN A 162 -12.08 2.17 -22.15
N PRO A 163 -11.93 3.45 -22.49
CA PRO A 163 -12.40 4.54 -21.63
C PRO A 163 -13.91 4.44 -21.33
N GLY A 164 -14.28 4.61 -20.06
CA GLY A 164 -15.67 4.47 -19.62
C GLY A 164 -16.11 3.02 -19.41
N ILE A 165 -15.18 2.10 -19.25
CA ILE A 165 -15.50 0.72 -18.85
C ILE A 165 -16.19 0.72 -17.48
N ASN A 166 -17.24 -0.10 -17.32
CA ASN A 166 -17.86 -0.30 -16.03
C ASN A 166 -16.85 -0.97 -15.07
N VAL A 167 -16.73 -0.46 -13.83
CA VAL A 167 -15.78 -0.98 -12.84
C VAL A 167 -15.98 -2.48 -12.60
N ASP A 168 -17.23 -2.93 -12.56
CA ASP A 168 -17.57 -4.35 -12.37
C ASP A 168 -17.14 -5.25 -13.55
N ASP A 169 -16.95 -4.66 -14.72
CA ASP A 169 -16.57 -5.37 -15.95
C ASP A 169 -15.04 -5.42 -16.16
N ILE A 170 -14.25 -4.68 -15.39
CA ILE A 170 -12.78 -4.62 -15.59
C ILE A 170 -12.16 -6.02 -15.47
N LEU A 171 -12.56 -6.81 -14.46
CA LEU A 171 -12.02 -8.15 -14.27
C LEU A 171 -12.27 -9.07 -15.47
N ASN A 172 -13.38 -8.86 -16.18
CA ASN A 172 -13.77 -9.64 -17.38
C ASN A 172 -12.88 -9.31 -18.60
N LYS A 173 -12.07 -8.24 -18.55
CA LYS A 173 -11.11 -7.89 -19.61
C LYS A 173 -9.79 -8.64 -19.51
N PHE A 174 -9.59 -9.37 -18.45
CA PHE A 174 -8.42 -10.21 -18.25
C PHE A 174 -8.72 -11.66 -18.67
N THR A 175 -7.80 -12.25 -19.41
CA THR A 175 -7.86 -13.67 -19.75
C THR A 175 -7.69 -14.53 -18.50
N ASP A 176 -8.05 -15.81 -18.59
CA ASP A 176 -7.85 -16.73 -17.46
C ASP A 176 -6.38 -16.89 -17.10
N PHE A 177 -5.50 -16.85 -18.11
CA PHE A 177 -4.05 -16.82 -17.88
C PHE A 177 -3.61 -15.57 -17.12
N GLU A 178 -4.03 -14.40 -17.57
CA GLU A 178 -3.70 -13.12 -16.88
C GLU A 178 -4.22 -13.13 -15.44
N LYS A 179 -5.40 -13.69 -15.17
CA LYS A 179 -5.97 -13.71 -13.81
C LYS A 179 -5.25 -14.69 -12.90
N ASN A 180 -4.93 -15.89 -13.37
CA ASN A 180 -4.58 -17.02 -12.51
C ASN A 180 -3.08 -17.37 -12.53
N GLU A 181 -2.39 -17.20 -13.67
CA GLU A 181 -1.01 -17.66 -13.85
C GLU A 181 0.03 -16.56 -13.61
N ILE A 182 -0.37 -15.29 -13.69
CA ILE A 182 0.53 -14.17 -13.41
C ILE A 182 0.42 -13.80 -11.91
N SER A 183 1.54 -13.85 -11.19
CA SER A 183 1.58 -13.46 -9.76
C SER A 183 1.62 -11.94 -9.56
N PRO A 184 0.89 -11.42 -8.57
CA PRO A 184 -0.13 -12.09 -7.76
C PRO A 184 -1.39 -12.40 -8.57
N ARG A 185 -2.11 -13.45 -8.21
CA ARG A 185 -3.39 -13.79 -8.81
C ARG A 185 -4.37 -12.61 -8.69
N LEU A 186 -5.03 -12.26 -9.78
CA LEU A 186 -5.96 -11.13 -9.81
C LEU A 186 -7.37 -11.57 -9.35
N SER A 187 -7.59 -11.52 -8.05
CA SER A 187 -8.90 -11.73 -7.44
C SER A 187 -9.75 -10.46 -7.48
N PRO A 188 -11.09 -10.55 -7.28
CA PRO A 188 -11.93 -9.37 -7.14
C PRO A 188 -11.47 -8.40 -6.05
N VAL A 189 -11.03 -8.92 -4.89
CA VAL A 189 -10.51 -8.09 -3.78
C VAL A 189 -9.22 -7.38 -4.16
N LEU A 190 -8.30 -8.08 -4.86
CA LEU A 190 -7.08 -7.42 -5.33
C LEU A 190 -7.38 -6.34 -6.36
N LEU A 191 -8.31 -6.60 -7.30
CA LEU A 191 -8.76 -5.57 -8.25
C LEU A 191 -9.29 -4.33 -7.53
N GLU A 192 -10.18 -4.53 -6.54
CA GLU A 192 -10.73 -3.42 -5.74
C GLU A 192 -9.61 -2.61 -5.07
N VAL A 193 -8.68 -3.27 -4.37
CA VAL A 193 -7.54 -2.61 -3.72
C VAL A 193 -6.70 -1.80 -4.69
N LEU A 194 -6.40 -2.36 -5.85
CA LEU A 194 -5.58 -1.69 -6.86
C LEU A 194 -6.34 -0.55 -7.56
N MET A 195 -7.65 -0.70 -7.79
CA MET A 195 -8.50 0.37 -8.32
C MET A 195 -8.56 1.56 -7.36
N GLU A 196 -8.79 1.32 -6.07
CA GLU A 196 -8.76 2.40 -5.08
C GLU A 196 -7.40 3.10 -5.06
N ALA A 197 -6.31 2.34 -5.14
CA ALA A 197 -4.96 2.90 -5.21
C ALA A 197 -4.76 3.79 -6.44
N LEU A 198 -5.21 3.35 -7.62
CA LEU A 198 -5.11 4.13 -8.85
C LEU A 198 -5.97 5.41 -8.80
N VAL A 199 -7.14 5.34 -8.16
CA VAL A 199 -8.00 6.51 -7.95
C VAL A 199 -7.35 7.48 -6.96
N ASP A 200 -6.85 7.02 -5.82
CA ASP A 200 -6.21 7.85 -4.82
C ASP A 200 -4.96 8.56 -5.36
N MET A 201 -4.19 7.86 -6.20
CA MET A 201 -3.01 8.42 -6.86
C MET A 201 -3.34 9.20 -8.14
N LYS A 202 -4.63 9.36 -8.46
CA LYS A 202 -5.12 10.16 -9.61
C LYS A 202 -4.67 9.64 -10.98
N TYR A 203 -4.49 8.34 -11.13
CA TYR A 203 -4.30 7.70 -12.44
C TYR A 203 -5.63 7.34 -13.09
N VAL A 204 -6.66 7.10 -12.28
CA VAL A 204 -8.00 6.75 -12.70
C VAL A 204 -9.02 7.66 -12.01
N GLU A 205 -10.07 8.03 -12.74
CA GLU A 205 -11.28 8.62 -12.18
C GLU A 205 -12.44 7.65 -12.37
N VAL A 206 -13.30 7.55 -11.35
CA VAL A 206 -14.56 6.80 -11.44
C VAL A 206 -15.73 7.78 -11.41
N ARG A 207 -16.57 7.76 -12.46
CA ARG A 207 -17.75 8.58 -12.58
C ARG A 207 -18.94 7.68 -12.95
N GLU A 208 -19.99 7.69 -12.14
CA GLU A 208 -21.21 6.88 -12.36
C GLU A 208 -20.89 5.38 -12.57
N GLY A 209 -19.97 4.82 -11.79
CA GLY A 209 -19.54 3.42 -11.89
C GLY A 209 -18.65 3.09 -13.09
N LYS A 210 -18.24 4.09 -13.88
CA LYS A 210 -17.36 3.94 -15.05
C LYS A 210 -15.97 4.48 -14.77
N ALA A 211 -14.94 3.75 -15.18
CA ALA A 211 -13.54 4.09 -15.01
C ALA A 211 -12.97 4.80 -16.26
N TYR A 212 -12.17 5.83 -16.00
CA TYR A 212 -11.48 6.63 -17.02
C TYR A 212 -10.03 6.85 -16.59
N ALA A 213 -9.07 6.61 -17.48
CA ALA A 213 -7.70 7.03 -17.26
C ALA A 213 -7.60 8.55 -17.32
N THR A 214 -6.81 9.15 -16.43
CA THR A 214 -6.63 10.61 -16.36
C THR A 214 -5.59 11.13 -17.35
N GLY A 215 -4.81 10.23 -17.96
CA GLY A 215 -3.65 10.58 -18.79
C GLY A 215 -2.39 10.89 -17.98
N ARG A 216 -2.43 10.73 -16.64
CA ARG A 216 -1.23 10.80 -15.83
C ARG A 216 -0.32 9.62 -16.15
N GLU A 217 0.93 9.88 -16.50
CA GLU A 217 1.95 8.85 -16.75
C GLU A 217 2.41 8.24 -15.43
N PRO A 218 2.39 6.90 -15.28
CA PRO A 218 3.00 6.24 -14.13
C PRO A 218 4.52 6.46 -14.09
N PRO A 219 5.12 6.64 -12.90
CA PRO A 219 6.58 6.71 -12.80
C PRO A 219 7.19 5.42 -13.32
N SER A 220 8.21 5.54 -14.13
CA SER A 220 9.00 4.47 -14.77
C SER A 220 8.26 3.18 -15.14
N ARG A 221 7.71 3.14 -16.35
CA ARG A 221 7.59 1.87 -17.07
C ARG A 221 9.00 1.53 -17.57
N PRO A 222 9.68 0.45 -17.15
CA PRO A 222 10.86 0.00 -17.86
C PRO A 222 10.44 -0.25 -19.29
N LYS A 223 11.09 0.38 -20.22
CA LYS A 223 10.91 0.09 -21.63
C LYS A 223 11.52 -1.31 -21.85
N ILE A 224 10.66 -2.34 -21.78
CA ILE A 224 11.06 -3.71 -22.08
C ILE A 224 11.63 -3.68 -23.52
N GLY A 225 12.93 -3.92 -23.66
CA GLY A 225 13.60 -4.03 -24.94
C GLY A 225 14.52 -2.88 -25.35
N GLN A 226 14.77 -1.89 -24.53
CA GLN A 226 15.92 -1.00 -24.73
C GLN A 226 17.07 -1.47 -23.83
N SER A 227 17.85 -2.48 -24.32
CA SER A 227 19.23 -2.62 -23.89
C SER A 227 19.91 -1.30 -24.21
N GLU A 228 20.48 -0.65 -23.20
CA GLU A 228 21.45 0.42 -23.42
C GLU A 228 22.54 -0.13 -24.33
N GLU A 229 22.64 0.41 -25.56
CA GLU A 229 23.81 0.25 -26.44
C GLU A 229 24.95 1.10 -25.91
#